data_37fbda31d2e8873c6d5e82f529a326c3
#
_entry.id   37fbda31d2e8873c6d5e82f529a326c3
#
_cell.length_a   1.000
_cell.length_b   1.000
_cell.length_c   1.000
_cell.angle_alpha   90.00
_cell.angle_beta   90.00
_cell.angle_gamma   90.00
#
_symmetry.space_group_name_H-M   'P 1'
#
loop_
_entity.id
_entity.type
_entity.pdbx_description
1 polymer ?
#
loop_
_entity_poly.entity_id
_entity_poly.type
_entity_poly.pdbx_seq_one_letter_code
_entity_poly.pdbx_strand_id
1 'polypeptide(L)'
;MAYVLVVDDEEAIRRLLTRWLSGWGYESKEAASADSAIEIMTAEPADIMLCDVMMPVHDGIWLAEQVRSRWPRTAVIMASSAQDMETVMRMRKQGAVDYVTKPFGREMLRQALQRASEKMHDSGV
;
A
#
# COMPACT_ATOMS: atom_id res chain seq x y z
N MET A 1 -12.48 11.07 -5.53
CA MET A 1 -11.57 10.64 -6.57
C MET A 1 -10.55 9.68 -6.02
N ALA A 2 -10.26 8.62 -6.77
CA ALA A 2 -9.36 7.58 -6.30
C ALA A 2 -7.91 8.05 -6.25
N TYR A 3 -7.22 7.78 -5.15
CA TYR A 3 -5.79 8.00 -5.10
C TYR A 3 -5.08 6.85 -4.37
N VAL A 4 -3.79 6.71 -4.66
CA VAL A 4 -2.93 5.70 -4.04
C VAL A 4 -2.04 6.41 -3.02
N LEU A 5 -2.05 5.93 -1.78
CA LEU A 5 -1.13 6.42 -0.75
C LEU A 5 0.10 5.52 -0.74
N VAL A 6 1.26 6.11 -1.03
CA VAL A 6 2.54 5.39 -1.03
C VAL A 6 3.22 5.63 0.31
N VAL A 7 3.43 4.56 1.06
CA VAL A 7 4.04 4.63 2.40
C VAL A 7 5.37 3.87 2.38
N ASP A 8 6.46 4.60 2.48
CA ASP A 8 7.81 4.04 2.48
C ASP A 8 8.74 5.07 3.12
N ASP A 9 9.65 4.64 3.97
CA ASP A 9 10.58 5.54 4.64
C ASP A 9 11.72 6.01 3.73
N GLU A 10 11.90 5.40 2.56
CA GLU A 10 12.92 5.81 1.59
C GLU A 10 12.33 6.76 0.55
N GLU A 11 12.83 7.99 0.55
CA GLU A 11 12.35 9.02 -0.36
C GLU A 11 12.51 8.62 -1.83
N ALA A 12 13.65 8.02 -2.18
CA ALA A 12 13.92 7.63 -3.55
C ALA A 12 12.90 6.62 -4.06
N ILE A 13 12.49 5.69 -3.20
CA ILE A 13 11.48 4.69 -3.54
C ILE A 13 10.12 5.37 -3.73
N ARG A 14 9.73 6.26 -2.82
CA ARG A 14 8.45 6.99 -2.94
C ARG A 14 8.39 7.76 -4.25
N ARG A 15 9.46 8.45 -4.62
CA ARG A 15 9.53 9.23 -5.87
C ARG A 15 9.39 8.34 -7.10
N LEU A 16 10.06 7.20 -7.09
CA LEU A 16 9.98 6.25 -8.19
C LEU A 16 8.56 5.73 -8.35
N LEU A 17 7.94 5.32 -7.25
CA LEU A 17 6.60 4.75 -7.27
C LEU A 17 5.54 5.78 -7.69
N THR A 18 5.63 7.00 -7.19
CA THR A 18 4.68 8.04 -7.58
C THR A 18 4.82 8.42 -9.05
N ARG A 19 6.04 8.35 -9.59
CA ARG A 19 6.27 8.57 -11.01
C ARG A 19 5.59 7.48 -11.85
N TRP A 20 5.75 6.22 -11.48
CA TRP A 20 5.08 5.12 -12.17
C TRP A 20 3.56 5.28 -12.10
N LEU A 21 3.04 5.58 -10.92
CA LEU A 21 1.61 5.76 -10.71
C LEU A 21 1.05 6.87 -11.59
N SER A 22 1.74 8.00 -11.65
CA SER A 22 1.33 9.12 -12.50
C SER A 22 1.28 8.71 -13.96
N GLY A 23 2.29 7.96 -14.41
CA GLY A 23 2.34 7.47 -15.78
C GLY A 23 1.21 6.51 -16.13
N TRP A 24 0.62 5.86 -15.15
CA TRP A 24 -0.51 4.94 -15.34
C TRP A 24 -1.87 5.62 -15.09
N GLY A 25 -1.87 6.91 -14.80
CA GLY A 25 -3.10 7.67 -14.59
C GLY A 25 -3.64 7.68 -13.16
N TYR A 26 -2.85 7.23 -12.18
CA TYR A 26 -3.25 7.29 -10.78
C TYR A 26 -2.81 8.59 -10.14
N GLU A 27 -3.67 9.15 -9.31
CA GLU A 27 -3.26 10.20 -8.38
C GLU A 27 -2.61 9.53 -7.17
N SER A 28 -1.62 10.19 -6.58
CA SER A 28 -0.92 9.62 -5.44
C SER A 28 -0.54 10.67 -4.40
N LYS A 29 -0.36 10.20 -3.17
CA LYS A 29 0.21 10.98 -2.07
C LYS A 29 1.28 10.12 -1.43
N GLU A 30 2.19 10.75 -0.70
CA GLU A 30 3.32 10.06 -0.06
C GLU A 30 3.29 10.24 1.44
N ALA A 31 3.69 9.19 2.15
CA ALA A 31 3.92 9.22 3.59
C ALA A 31 5.25 8.55 3.88
N ALA A 32 6.07 9.16 4.73
CA ALA A 32 7.39 8.65 5.08
C ALA A 32 7.36 7.73 6.29
N SER A 33 6.22 7.57 6.95
CA SER A 33 6.08 6.75 8.15
C SER A 33 4.63 6.29 8.28
N ALA A 34 4.43 5.30 9.14
CA ALA A 34 3.08 4.82 9.45
C ALA A 34 2.25 5.93 10.10
N ASP A 35 2.83 6.69 11.02
CA ASP A 35 2.11 7.78 11.69
C ASP A 35 1.67 8.87 10.70
N SER A 36 2.55 9.24 9.77
CA SER A 36 2.22 10.19 8.72
C SER A 36 1.08 9.67 7.84
N ALA A 37 1.12 8.37 7.52
CA ALA A 37 0.06 7.72 6.74
C ALA A 37 -1.30 7.82 7.44
N ILE A 38 -1.33 7.59 8.75
CA ILE A 38 -2.57 7.71 9.53
C ILE A 38 -3.14 9.13 9.46
N GLU A 39 -2.27 10.14 9.56
CA GLU A 39 -2.71 11.54 9.45
C GLU A 39 -3.35 11.82 8.09
N ILE A 40 -2.71 11.34 7.02
CA ILE A 40 -3.21 11.54 5.67
C ILE A 40 -4.55 10.81 5.48
N MET A 41 -4.63 9.57 5.94
CA MET A 41 -5.85 8.77 5.85
C MET A 41 -7.01 9.39 6.63
N THR A 42 -6.71 9.99 7.78
CA THR A 42 -7.72 10.66 8.60
C THR A 42 -8.31 11.86 7.88
N ALA A 43 -7.49 12.62 7.17
CA ALA A 43 -7.94 13.76 6.40
C ALA A 43 -8.72 13.34 5.15
N GLU A 44 -8.20 12.35 4.42
CA GLU A 44 -8.82 11.86 3.20
C GLU A 44 -8.40 10.40 2.99
N PRO A 45 -9.28 9.43 3.22
CA PRO A 45 -8.93 8.02 3.05
C PRO A 45 -8.54 7.70 1.61
N ALA A 46 -7.46 6.95 1.46
CA ALA A 46 -7.01 6.47 0.16
C ALA A 46 -7.86 5.28 -0.28
N ASP A 47 -7.96 5.10 -1.58
CA ASP A 47 -8.61 3.91 -2.14
C ASP A 47 -7.68 2.71 -2.10
N ILE A 48 -6.40 2.96 -2.35
CA ILE A 48 -5.36 1.93 -2.33
C ILE A 48 -4.19 2.47 -1.51
N MET A 49 -3.65 1.63 -0.63
CA MET A 49 -2.42 1.95 0.11
C MET A 49 -1.34 0.97 -0.30
N LEU A 50 -0.23 1.49 -0.80
CA LEU A 50 0.96 0.70 -1.10
C LEU A 50 1.95 0.94 0.03
N CYS A 51 2.21 -0.07 0.84
CA CYS A 51 2.92 0.09 2.10
C CYS A 51 4.12 -0.84 2.21
N ASP A 52 5.28 -0.27 2.57
CA ASP A 52 6.46 -1.04 2.90
C ASP A 52 6.24 -1.72 4.26
N VAL A 53 6.65 -2.99 4.37
CA VAL A 53 6.56 -3.74 5.63
C VAL A 53 7.55 -3.20 6.67
N MET A 54 8.79 -2.96 6.24
CA MET A 54 9.87 -2.58 7.16
C MET A 54 10.01 -1.07 7.25
N MET A 55 9.53 -0.51 8.35
CA MET A 55 9.65 0.93 8.66
C MET A 55 9.96 1.10 10.14
N PRO A 56 10.69 2.17 10.50
CA PRO A 56 10.98 2.46 11.93
C PRO A 56 9.71 2.80 12.70
N VAL A 57 9.73 2.57 14.00
CA VAL A 57 8.69 2.86 14.99
C VAL A 57 7.48 1.95 14.82
N HIS A 58 6.63 2.21 13.83
CA HIS A 58 5.50 1.35 13.48
C HIS A 58 5.71 0.81 12.07
N ASP A 59 5.69 -0.51 11.93
CA ASP A 59 5.92 -1.15 10.63
C ASP A 59 4.63 -1.19 9.78
N GLY A 60 4.77 -1.74 8.58
CA GLY A 60 3.65 -1.83 7.66
C GLY A 60 2.55 -2.79 8.12
N ILE A 61 2.90 -3.78 8.92
CA ILE A 61 1.89 -4.72 9.46
C ILE A 61 1.00 -4.00 10.47
N TRP A 62 1.61 -3.23 11.37
CA TRP A 62 0.86 -2.39 12.31
C TRP A 62 -0.08 -1.44 11.55
N LEU A 63 0.47 -0.78 10.52
CA LEU A 63 -0.33 0.15 9.72
C LEU A 63 -1.49 -0.55 9.03
N ALA A 64 -1.25 -1.74 8.45
CA ALA A 64 -2.31 -2.51 7.79
C ALA A 64 -3.43 -2.87 8.78
N GLU A 65 -3.10 -3.21 10.01
CA GLU A 65 -4.09 -3.47 11.06
C GLU A 65 -4.93 -2.23 11.35
N GLN A 66 -4.30 -1.07 11.46
CA GLN A 66 -5.01 0.19 11.70
C GLN A 66 -5.94 0.54 10.54
N VAL A 67 -5.45 0.39 9.32
CA VAL A 67 -6.25 0.69 8.13
C VAL A 67 -7.43 -0.25 8.00
N ARG A 68 -7.22 -1.53 8.22
CA ARG A 68 -8.28 -2.53 8.17
C ARG A 68 -9.40 -2.23 9.17
N SER A 69 -9.04 -1.79 10.37
CA SER A 69 -9.99 -1.47 11.43
C SER A 69 -10.77 -0.18 11.14
N ARG A 70 -10.07 0.85 10.67
CA ARG A 70 -10.64 2.20 10.53
C ARG A 70 -11.16 2.51 9.14
N TRP A 71 -10.54 1.94 8.11
CA TRP A 71 -10.90 2.21 6.71
C TRP A 71 -10.97 0.90 5.93
N PRO A 72 -11.97 0.06 6.22
CA PRO A 72 -12.03 -1.29 5.64
C PRO A 72 -12.22 -1.32 4.12
N ARG A 73 -12.57 -0.20 3.51
CA ARG A 73 -12.70 -0.12 2.05
C ARG A 73 -11.38 0.15 1.33
N THR A 74 -10.36 0.57 2.06
CA THR A 74 -9.04 0.81 1.48
C THR A 74 -8.36 -0.52 1.19
N ALA A 75 -7.98 -0.73 -0.07
CA ALA A 75 -7.23 -1.92 -0.46
C ALA A 75 -5.76 -1.71 -0.11
N VAL A 76 -5.15 -2.70 0.56
CA VAL A 76 -3.76 -2.60 1.01
C VAL A 76 -2.90 -3.54 0.18
N ILE A 77 -1.83 -3.01 -0.40
CA ILE A 77 -0.79 -3.78 -1.07
C ILE A 77 0.47 -3.64 -0.23
N MET A 78 1.02 -4.77 0.22
CA MET A 78 2.22 -4.77 1.04
C MET A 78 3.46 -5.04 0.19
N ALA A 79 4.54 -4.33 0.47
CA ALA A 79 5.82 -4.56 -0.19
C ALA A 79 6.81 -5.16 0.82
N SER A 80 7.38 -6.31 0.51
CA SER A 80 8.24 -7.05 1.42
C SER A 80 9.41 -7.68 0.69
N SER A 81 10.51 -7.93 1.39
CA SER A 81 11.61 -8.69 0.80
C SER A 81 11.20 -10.15 0.62
N ALA A 82 11.77 -10.82 -0.37
CA ALA A 82 11.48 -12.22 -0.66
C ALA A 82 11.88 -13.17 0.48
N GLN A 83 12.72 -12.73 1.39
CA GLN A 83 13.26 -13.56 2.46
C GLN A 83 12.32 -13.70 3.66
N ASP A 84 11.25 -12.90 3.70
CA ASP A 84 10.37 -12.86 4.86
C ASP A 84 9.01 -13.49 4.58
N MET A 85 9.00 -14.79 4.40
CA MET A 85 7.77 -15.55 4.12
C MET A 85 6.79 -15.52 5.29
N GLU A 86 7.32 -15.51 6.50
CA GLU A 86 6.48 -15.44 7.69
C GLU A 86 5.69 -14.13 7.73
N THR A 87 6.36 -13.04 7.41
CA THR A 87 5.72 -11.73 7.31
C THR A 87 4.65 -11.72 6.21
N VAL A 88 4.95 -12.31 5.06
CA VAL A 88 3.99 -12.41 3.95
C VAL A 88 2.71 -13.12 4.38
N MET A 89 2.84 -14.24 5.09
CA MET A 89 1.68 -14.98 5.58
C MET A 89 0.89 -14.17 6.60
N ARG A 90 1.58 -13.43 7.45
CA ARG A 90 0.94 -12.56 8.44
C ARG A 90 0.16 -11.43 7.75
N MET A 91 0.73 -10.86 6.69
CA MET A 91 0.06 -9.83 5.91
C MET A 91 -1.26 -10.31 5.32
N ARG A 92 -1.29 -11.53 4.81
CA ARG A 92 -2.53 -12.11 4.27
C ARG A 92 -3.59 -12.25 5.36
N LYS A 93 -3.19 -12.66 6.56
CA LYS A 93 -4.11 -12.77 7.69
C LYS A 93 -4.67 -11.41 8.11
N GLN A 94 -3.90 -10.33 7.92
CA GLN A 94 -4.34 -8.98 8.24
C GLN A 94 -5.27 -8.37 7.19
N GLY A 95 -5.57 -9.11 6.13
CA GLY A 95 -6.53 -8.65 5.14
C GLY A 95 -5.93 -7.80 4.03
N ALA A 96 -4.60 -7.84 3.84
CA ALA A 96 -3.98 -7.20 2.70
C ALA A 96 -4.53 -7.81 1.42
N VAL A 97 -4.89 -6.96 0.46
CA VAL A 97 -5.43 -7.42 -0.82
C VAL A 97 -4.37 -8.19 -1.60
N ASP A 98 -3.14 -7.69 -1.55
CA ASP A 98 -2.06 -8.26 -2.34
C ASP A 98 -0.73 -7.90 -1.69
N TYR A 99 0.34 -8.47 -2.23
CA TYR A 99 1.68 -8.09 -1.84
C TYR A 99 2.60 -8.19 -3.04
N VAL A 100 3.70 -7.43 -3.00
CA VAL A 100 4.75 -7.49 -4.01
C VAL A 100 6.07 -7.74 -3.29
N THR A 101 6.94 -8.52 -3.92
CA THR A 101 8.24 -8.89 -3.36
C THR A 101 9.31 -7.93 -3.86
N LYS A 102 10.06 -7.33 -2.94
CA LYS A 102 11.17 -6.45 -3.30
C LYS A 102 12.41 -7.27 -3.71
N PRO A 103 13.15 -6.85 -4.72
CA PRO A 103 12.84 -5.74 -5.62
C PRO A 103 11.76 -6.13 -6.61
N PHE A 104 10.83 -5.22 -6.87
CA PHE A 104 9.75 -5.49 -7.84
C PHE A 104 9.86 -4.55 -9.04
N GLY A 105 9.43 -5.04 -10.20
CA GLY A 105 9.41 -4.25 -11.41
C GLY A 105 8.07 -3.53 -11.59
N ARG A 106 8.04 -2.66 -12.57
CA ARG A 106 6.84 -1.86 -12.89
C ARG A 106 5.63 -2.73 -13.17
N GLU A 107 5.81 -3.78 -13.95
CA GLU A 107 4.68 -4.63 -14.37
C GLU A 107 4.07 -5.39 -13.20
N MET A 108 4.90 -5.89 -12.29
CA MET A 108 4.39 -6.57 -11.09
C MET A 108 3.52 -5.62 -10.24
N LEU A 109 3.97 -4.39 -10.05
CA LEU A 109 3.22 -3.40 -9.30
C LEU A 109 1.93 -3.02 -10.03
N ARG A 110 2.02 -2.83 -11.34
CA ARG A 110 0.85 -2.47 -12.14
C ARG A 110 -0.23 -3.53 -12.03
N GLN A 111 0.15 -4.81 -12.10
CA GLN A 111 -0.79 -5.92 -11.95
C GLN A 111 -1.43 -5.96 -10.56
N ALA A 112 -0.63 -5.70 -9.52
CA ALA A 112 -1.15 -5.66 -8.15
C ALA A 112 -2.18 -4.53 -7.98
N LEU A 113 -1.90 -3.37 -8.56
CA LEU A 113 -2.84 -2.23 -8.54
C LEU A 113 -4.12 -2.57 -9.28
N GLN A 114 -4.01 -3.25 -10.41
CA GLN A 114 -5.17 -3.68 -11.18
C GLN A 114 -6.05 -4.63 -10.37
N ARG A 115 -5.45 -5.62 -9.72
CA ARG A 115 -6.19 -6.56 -8.87
C ARG A 115 -6.88 -5.83 -7.72
N ALA A 116 -6.19 -4.88 -7.09
CA ALA A 116 -6.76 -4.09 -6.00
C ALA A 116 -7.95 -3.26 -6.47
N SER A 117 -7.84 -2.64 -7.64
CA SER A 117 -8.92 -1.84 -8.23
C SER A 117 -10.14 -2.68 -8.57
N GLU A 118 -9.93 -3.85 -9.13
CA GLU A 118 -11.01 -4.78 -9.47
C GLU A 118 -11.74 -5.26 -8.22
N LYS A 119 -10.98 -5.59 -7.17
CA LYS A 119 -11.57 -6.05 -5.91
C LYS A 119 -12.39 -4.96 -5.24
N MET A 120 -11.93 -3.74 -5.28
CA MET A 120 -12.67 -2.59 -4.77
C MET A 120 -13.97 -2.37 -5.54
N HIS A 121 -13.90 -2.51 -6.85
CA HIS A 121 -15.07 -2.35 -7.72
C HIS A 121 -16.13 -3.40 -7.38
N ASP A 122 -15.72 -4.66 -7.22
CA ASP A 122 -16.61 -5.75 -6.84
C ASP A 122 -17.20 -5.51 -5.45
N SER A 123 -16.41 -5.01 -4.51
CA SER A 123 -16.83 -4.72 -3.15
C SER A 123 -17.79 -3.53 -3.05
N GLY A 124 -17.79 -2.67 -4.05
CA GLY A 124 -18.63 -1.48 -4.10
C GLY A 124 -20.06 -1.72 -4.53
N VAL A 125 -20.36 -2.92 -4.91
CA VAL A 125 -21.70 -3.29 -5.40
C VAL A 125 -22.72 -3.49 -4.28
#